data_b9bb74b060f87454f8c18869f7975ad7
#
_entry.id   b9bb74b060f87454f8c18869f7975ad7
#
_cell.length_a   1.000
_cell.length_b   1.000
_cell.length_c   1.000
_cell.angle_alpha   90.00
_cell.angle_beta   90.00
_cell.angle_gamma   90.00
#
_symmetry.space_group_name_H-M   'P 1'
#
loop_
_entity.id
_entity.type
_entity.pdbx_description
1 polymer ?
#
loop_
_entity_poly.entity_id
_entity_poly.type
_entity_poly.pdbx_seq_one_letter_code
_entity_poly.pdbx_strand_id
1 'polypeptide(L)'
;MIAPVPGPERRSEPAIPAEDRLFSLVLALLATEGGLLKSDILSTVRGYAERFDRSGANVNLDRQFERDKDQIRELGIPLETVESPDRPGDNQSLRYRIPKGQYDLPDEVRFTPDELTLLGLAAEVWREASLSEDSQRALTKLRALGIEPREPVIGYAPRLRVRDAAFEPLRQALDRRQAVRFEYFKPGERAPRERRVNPLAVVMHEGRWHLHAYDLVVDEPRTFLLSRIVGGVTPIAGSTFDAPPPGIQDRVIADLAELRLRNAADLAVTAGSDAEVRLGRRAIARDEDSGVIRMHYTDAAVFADELAAYGPEVRVLAPETLRAAVQARLHAVADAHREPEVSR
;
A
#
# COMPACT_ATOMS: atom_id res chain seq x y z
N MET A 1 -13.58 -50.55 -32.43
CA MET A 1 -12.39 -49.81 -31.98
C MET A 1 -12.89 -48.60 -31.23
N ILE A 2 -12.93 -48.70 -29.88
CA ILE A 2 -13.42 -47.65 -29.01
C ILE A 2 -12.19 -46.90 -28.51
N ALA A 3 -12.10 -45.60 -28.76
CA ALA A 3 -11.00 -44.73 -28.29
C ALA A 3 -11.05 -44.61 -26.76
N PRO A 4 -9.91 -44.55 -26.07
CA PRO A 4 -9.86 -44.39 -24.62
C PRO A 4 -10.30 -43.00 -24.21
N VAL A 5 -11.14 -42.91 -23.16
CA VAL A 5 -11.57 -41.68 -22.49
C VAL A 5 -10.38 -41.09 -21.77
N PRO A 6 -10.09 -39.79 -21.95
CA PRO A 6 -9.03 -39.12 -21.16
C PRO A 6 -9.41 -39.08 -19.68
N GLY A 7 -8.49 -39.55 -18.83
CA GLY A 7 -8.63 -39.51 -17.38
C GLY A 7 -8.69 -38.07 -16.86
N PRO A 8 -9.23 -37.85 -15.64
CA PRO A 8 -9.40 -36.50 -15.10
C PRO A 8 -8.04 -35.82 -14.93
N GLU A 9 -7.87 -34.67 -15.56
CA GLU A 9 -6.74 -33.76 -15.36
C GLU A 9 -6.64 -33.41 -13.88
N ARG A 10 -5.51 -33.72 -13.28
CA ARG A 10 -5.18 -33.26 -11.92
C ARG A 10 -5.14 -31.72 -11.96
N ARG A 11 -6.15 -31.09 -11.41
CA ARG A 11 -6.10 -29.65 -11.13
C ARG A 11 -4.89 -29.43 -10.24
N SER A 12 -3.89 -28.69 -10.72
CA SER A 12 -2.78 -28.22 -9.91
C SER A 12 -3.38 -27.31 -8.83
N GLU A 13 -3.25 -27.70 -7.57
CA GLU A 13 -3.57 -26.81 -6.46
C GLU A 13 -2.77 -25.49 -6.61
N PRO A 14 -3.39 -24.33 -6.32
CA PRO A 14 -2.71 -23.06 -6.43
C PRO A 14 -1.47 -23.06 -5.55
N ALA A 15 -0.33 -22.67 -6.10
CA ALA A 15 0.93 -22.59 -5.38
C ALA A 15 0.78 -21.67 -4.17
N ILE A 16 1.18 -22.15 -2.99
CA ILE A 16 1.15 -21.34 -1.76
C ILE A 16 2.01 -20.08 -1.95
N PRO A 17 1.48 -18.89 -1.65
CA PRO A 17 2.24 -17.64 -1.74
C PRO A 17 3.54 -17.68 -0.92
N ALA A 18 4.56 -16.97 -1.38
CA ALA A 18 5.85 -16.92 -0.71
C ALA A 18 5.73 -16.42 0.74
N GLU A 19 4.87 -15.44 0.96
CA GLU A 19 4.60 -14.85 2.28
C GLU A 19 4.03 -15.88 3.26
N ASP A 20 3.05 -16.67 2.85
CA ASP A 20 2.43 -17.71 3.69
C ASP A 20 3.43 -18.82 4.02
N ARG A 21 4.34 -19.14 3.10
CA ARG A 21 5.40 -20.12 3.31
C ARG A 21 6.44 -19.60 4.31
N LEU A 22 6.91 -18.35 4.15
CA LEU A 22 7.86 -17.71 5.06
C LEU A 22 7.27 -17.60 6.47
N PHE A 23 6.00 -17.22 6.58
CA PHE A 23 5.30 -17.17 7.84
C PHE A 23 5.23 -18.54 8.52
N SER A 24 4.85 -19.59 7.78
CA SER A 24 4.80 -20.95 8.30
C SER A 24 6.18 -21.42 8.76
N LEU A 25 7.25 -21.04 8.04
CA LEU A 25 8.62 -21.37 8.41
C LEU A 25 9.03 -20.67 9.72
N VAL A 26 8.75 -19.38 9.85
CA VAL A 26 9.05 -18.61 11.07
C VAL A 26 8.32 -19.19 12.27
N LEU A 27 7.03 -19.51 12.15
CA LEU A 27 6.26 -20.15 13.22
C LEU A 27 6.84 -21.49 13.66
N ALA A 28 7.21 -22.35 12.69
CA ALA A 28 7.80 -23.65 12.99
C ALA A 28 9.13 -23.51 13.75
N LEU A 29 9.96 -22.53 13.35
CA LEU A 29 11.26 -22.27 13.98
C LEU A 29 11.15 -21.64 15.37
N LEU A 30 10.12 -20.82 15.62
CA LEU A 30 9.80 -20.23 16.94
C LEU A 30 9.25 -21.29 17.91
N ALA A 31 8.45 -22.22 17.40
CA ALA A 31 7.83 -23.26 18.23
C ALA A 31 8.83 -24.31 18.79
N THR A 32 10.06 -24.35 18.26
CA THR A 32 10.99 -25.43 18.55
C THR A 32 12.29 -24.89 19.18
N GLU A 33 12.46 -25.07 20.48
CA GLU A 33 13.67 -24.61 21.21
C GLU A 33 14.96 -25.26 20.73
N GLY A 34 14.91 -26.55 20.43
CA GLY A 34 16.06 -27.33 19.95
C GLY A 34 16.39 -27.16 18.47
N GLY A 35 15.59 -26.39 17.75
CA GLY A 35 15.69 -26.21 16.30
C GLY A 35 15.19 -27.41 15.50
N LEU A 36 14.90 -27.21 14.22
CA LEU A 36 14.44 -28.21 13.27
C LEU A 36 15.52 -28.57 12.27
N LEU A 37 15.63 -29.85 11.92
CA LEU A 37 16.45 -30.27 10.80
C LEU A 37 15.85 -29.77 9.47
N LYS A 38 16.69 -29.55 8.47
CA LYS A 38 16.24 -29.18 7.13
C LYS A 38 15.23 -30.19 6.57
N SER A 39 15.46 -31.47 6.74
CA SER A 39 14.54 -32.56 6.32
C SER A 39 13.16 -32.43 6.98
N ASP A 40 13.14 -32.08 8.25
CA ASP A 40 11.89 -31.92 9.00
C ASP A 40 11.12 -30.70 8.49
N ILE A 41 11.81 -29.57 8.28
CA ILE A 41 11.25 -28.38 7.71
C ILE A 41 10.62 -28.67 6.34
N LEU A 42 11.38 -29.29 5.43
CA LEU A 42 10.90 -29.54 4.08
C LEU A 42 9.73 -30.52 4.05
N SER A 43 9.64 -31.47 5.00
CA SER A 43 8.59 -32.49 5.04
C SER A 43 7.34 -32.09 5.81
N THR A 44 7.42 -31.08 6.70
CA THR A 44 6.30 -30.74 7.61
C THR A 44 5.79 -29.30 7.47
N VAL A 45 6.65 -28.35 7.07
CA VAL A 45 6.25 -26.95 7.02
C VAL A 45 5.44 -26.67 5.76
N ARG A 46 4.28 -26.02 5.94
CA ARG A 46 3.40 -25.62 4.85
C ARG A 46 4.15 -24.76 3.83
N GLY A 47 3.93 -25.04 2.54
CA GLY A 47 4.63 -24.39 1.42
C GLY A 47 5.85 -25.19 0.94
N TYR A 48 6.38 -26.12 1.76
CA TYR A 48 7.37 -27.10 1.35
C TYR A 48 6.77 -28.50 1.33
N ALA A 49 6.02 -28.90 2.36
CA ALA A 49 5.50 -30.25 2.56
C ALA A 49 4.67 -30.76 1.38
N GLU A 50 3.91 -29.88 0.73
CA GLU A 50 3.06 -30.22 -0.42
C GLU A 50 3.87 -30.65 -1.67
N ARG A 51 5.14 -30.28 -1.71
CA ARG A 51 6.05 -30.59 -2.83
C ARG A 51 7.21 -31.47 -2.45
N PHE A 52 7.25 -31.91 -1.18
CA PHE A 52 8.31 -32.75 -0.67
C PHE A 52 8.20 -34.21 -1.18
N ASP A 53 9.22 -34.69 -1.85
CA ASP A 53 9.33 -36.09 -2.30
C ASP A 53 10.16 -36.90 -1.32
N ARG A 54 9.54 -37.88 -0.65
CA ARG A 54 10.20 -38.75 0.31
C ARG A 54 11.17 -39.73 -0.36
N SER A 55 11.01 -39.97 -1.64
CA SER A 55 11.80 -40.97 -2.40
C SER A 55 12.80 -40.33 -3.36
N GLY A 56 12.72 -39.00 -3.56
CA GLY A 56 13.47 -38.27 -4.56
C GLY A 56 14.40 -37.20 -4.03
N ALA A 57 15.18 -36.61 -4.93
CA ALA A 57 16.04 -35.50 -4.64
C ALA A 57 15.21 -34.17 -4.66
N ASN A 58 15.14 -33.49 -3.52
CA ASN A 58 14.38 -32.25 -3.36
C ASN A 58 15.19 -30.98 -3.72
N VAL A 59 16.02 -31.04 -4.77
CA VAL A 59 16.96 -29.96 -5.14
C VAL A 59 16.31 -28.58 -5.29
N ASN A 60 15.10 -28.52 -5.83
CA ASN A 60 14.38 -27.27 -6.00
C ASN A 60 13.86 -26.72 -4.65
N LEU A 61 13.42 -27.60 -3.74
CA LEU A 61 13.02 -27.21 -2.38
C LEU A 61 14.23 -26.81 -1.55
N ASP A 62 15.36 -27.47 -1.72
CA ASP A 62 16.62 -27.08 -1.08
C ASP A 62 17.03 -25.65 -1.45
N ARG A 63 17.04 -25.34 -2.74
CA ARG A 63 17.36 -24.00 -3.23
C ARG A 63 16.34 -22.95 -2.77
N GLN A 64 15.08 -23.35 -2.65
CA GLN A 64 14.04 -22.48 -2.15
C GLN A 64 14.23 -22.18 -0.67
N PHE A 65 14.52 -23.21 0.14
CA PHE A 65 14.80 -23.05 1.56
C PHE A 65 16.01 -22.15 1.82
N GLU A 66 17.09 -22.27 1.03
CA GLU A 66 18.25 -21.37 1.14
C GLU A 66 17.86 -19.92 0.91
N ARG A 67 17.09 -19.63 -0.16
CA ARG A 67 16.59 -18.27 -0.43
C ARG A 67 15.65 -17.75 0.66
N ASP A 68 14.76 -18.61 1.16
CA ASP A 68 13.81 -18.24 2.21
C ASP A 68 14.55 -17.94 3.54
N LYS A 69 15.65 -18.66 3.85
CA LYS A 69 16.52 -18.33 5.00
C LYS A 69 17.16 -16.95 4.87
N ASP A 70 17.68 -16.64 3.68
CA ASP A 70 18.31 -15.36 3.42
C ASP A 70 17.27 -14.23 3.53
N GLN A 71 16.09 -14.44 2.99
CA GLN A 71 14.98 -13.49 3.11
C GLN A 71 14.53 -13.31 4.56
N ILE A 72 14.48 -14.35 5.38
CA ILE A 72 14.16 -14.23 6.81
C ILE A 72 15.22 -13.41 7.53
N ARG A 73 16.51 -13.59 7.21
CA ARG A 73 17.60 -12.78 7.78
C ARG A 73 17.54 -11.33 7.33
N GLU A 74 17.28 -11.07 6.05
CA GLU A 74 17.06 -9.72 5.50
C GLU A 74 15.87 -9.03 6.18
N LEU A 75 14.84 -9.77 6.55
CA LEU A 75 13.72 -9.27 7.36
C LEU A 75 14.13 -8.95 8.83
N GLY A 76 15.39 -9.13 9.21
CA GLY A 76 15.89 -8.85 10.55
C GLY A 76 15.48 -9.87 11.61
N ILE A 77 15.01 -11.07 11.17
CA ILE A 77 14.66 -12.16 12.07
C ILE A 77 15.95 -12.96 12.37
N PRO A 78 16.34 -13.13 13.65
CA PRO A 78 17.57 -13.81 14.03
C PRO A 78 17.46 -15.32 13.81
N LEU A 79 17.79 -15.78 12.60
CA LEU A 79 17.83 -17.20 12.27
C LEU A 79 19.21 -17.77 12.57
N GLU A 80 19.29 -18.61 13.60
CA GLU A 80 20.49 -19.34 13.99
C GLU A 80 20.56 -20.72 13.37
N THR A 81 21.79 -21.15 13.11
CA THR A 81 22.12 -22.51 12.74
C THR A 81 22.91 -23.15 13.88
N VAL A 82 22.40 -24.24 14.44
CA VAL A 82 23.04 -24.97 15.58
C VAL A 82 23.39 -26.36 15.15
N GLU A 83 24.49 -26.88 15.68
CA GLU A 83 24.86 -28.28 15.48
C GLU A 83 23.86 -29.21 16.18
N SER A 84 23.57 -30.34 15.57
CA SER A 84 22.77 -31.37 16.23
C SER A 84 23.54 -32.01 17.39
N PRO A 85 22.97 -32.03 18.61
CA PRO A 85 23.63 -32.65 19.76
C PRO A 85 24.04 -34.10 19.52
N ASP A 86 23.30 -34.80 18.69
CA ASP A 86 23.50 -36.24 18.41
C ASP A 86 24.59 -36.51 17.36
N ARG A 87 25.03 -35.47 16.61
CA ARG A 87 26.02 -35.56 15.53
C ARG A 87 26.85 -34.30 15.41
N PRO A 88 27.75 -34.03 16.36
CA PRO A 88 28.59 -32.81 16.31
C PRO A 88 29.55 -32.91 15.11
N GLY A 89 29.67 -31.79 14.36
CA GLY A 89 30.54 -31.69 13.18
C GLY A 89 29.93 -32.18 11.86
N ASP A 90 28.69 -32.71 11.87
CA ASP A 90 27.99 -33.10 10.65
C ASP A 90 27.16 -31.94 10.07
N ASN A 91 27.65 -31.32 9.00
CA ASN A 91 26.98 -30.22 8.31
C ASN A 91 25.61 -30.60 7.68
N GLN A 92 25.32 -31.93 7.57
CA GLN A 92 24.01 -32.37 7.07
C GLN A 92 22.96 -32.49 8.19
N SER A 93 23.40 -32.44 9.45
CA SER A 93 22.56 -32.54 10.65
C SER A 93 22.38 -31.17 11.34
N LEU A 94 22.59 -30.09 10.64
CA LEU A 94 22.38 -28.76 11.17
C LEU A 94 20.90 -28.50 11.46
N ARG A 95 20.63 -27.87 12.61
CA ARG A 95 19.31 -27.46 13.04
C ARG A 95 19.15 -25.96 12.90
N TYR A 96 17.98 -25.52 12.51
CA TYR A 96 17.61 -24.12 12.34
C TYR A 96 16.63 -23.73 13.43
N ARG A 97 16.85 -22.58 14.08
CA ARG A 97 15.96 -22.04 15.11
C ARG A 97 15.95 -20.52 15.11
N ILE A 98 14.91 -19.95 15.69
CA ILE A 98 14.85 -18.54 16.07
C ILE A 98 14.98 -18.52 17.61
N PRO A 99 16.04 -17.89 18.17
CA PRO A 99 16.25 -17.88 19.62
C PRO A 99 15.15 -17.08 20.31
N LYS A 100 14.57 -17.64 21.38
CA LYS A 100 13.63 -16.94 22.23
C LYS A 100 14.29 -15.75 22.92
N GLY A 101 13.56 -14.64 23.07
CA GLY A 101 14.03 -13.43 23.75
C GLY A 101 14.79 -12.43 22.86
N GLN A 102 15.18 -12.81 21.64
CA GLN A 102 15.80 -11.85 20.69
C GLN A 102 14.82 -11.33 19.65
N TYR A 103 13.67 -11.97 19.51
CA TYR A 103 12.63 -11.62 18.55
C TYR A 103 11.30 -11.29 19.23
N ASP A 104 11.16 -11.61 20.51
CA ASP A 104 9.97 -11.35 21.29
C ASP A 104 9.88 -9.86 21.66
N LEU A 105 8.65 -9.37 21.81
CA LEU A 105 8.43 -8.06 22.42
C LEU A 105 8.87 -8.10 23.89
N PRO A 106 9.38 -6.97 24.43
CA PRO A 106 9.65 -6.86 25.87
C PRO A 106 8.42 -7.27 26.68
N ASP A 107 8.60 -7.99 27.77
CA ASP A 107 7.51 -8.53 28.63
C ASP A 107 6.56 -7.45 29.17
N GLU A 108 7.01 -6.20 29.22
CA GLU A 108 6.24 -5.05 29.63
C GLU A 108 5.23 -4.59 28.56
N VAL A 109 5.45 -4.95 27.29
CA VAL A 109 4.58 -4.58 26.17
C VAL A 109 3.44 -5.59 26.07
N ARG A 110 2.28 -5.19 26.53
CA ARG A 110 1.04 -5.97 26.40
C ARG A 110 0.02 -5.15 25.61
N PHE A 111 -0.60 -5.78 24.65
CA PHE A 111 -1.69 -5.18 23.89
C PHE A 111 -3.04 -5.68 24.38
N THR A 112 -3.99 -4.79 24.48
CA THR A 112 -5.39 -5.13 24.66
C THR A 112 -5.95 -5.79 23.37
N PRO A 113 -7.05 -6.56 23.45
CA PRO A 113 -7.70 -7.13 22.25
C PRO A 113 -8.05 -6.07 21.19
N ASP A 114 -8.44 -4.87 21.61
CA ASP A 114 -8.77 -3.76 20.69
C ASP A 114 -7.53 -3.19 20.01
N GLU A 115 -6.42 -3.02 20.73
CA GLU A 115 -5.13 -2.60 20.15
C GLU A 115 -4.59 -3.66 19.18
N LEU A 116 -4.72 -4.95 19.49
CA LEU A 116 -4.36 -6.04 18.60
C LEU A 116 -5.20 -6.03 17.32
N THR A 117 -6.50 -5.75 17.45
CA THR A 117 -7.39 -5.61 16.29
C THR A 117 -7.00 -4.42 15.42
N LEU A 118 -6.66 -3.27 16.04
CA LEU A 118 -6.20 -2.08 15.32
C LEU A 118 -4.84 -2.31 14.65
N LEU A 119 -3.91 -2.99 15.32
CA LEU A 119 -2.61 -3.36 14.75
C LEU A 119 -2.78 -4.34 13.58
N GLY A 120 -3.68 -5.31 13.69
CA GLY A 120 -4.02 -6.22 12.61
C GLY A 120 -4.62 -5.51 11.40
N LEU A 121 -5.56 -4.59 11.64
CA LEU A 121 -6.14 -3.73 10.60
C LEU A 121 -5.08 -2.83 9.95
N ALA A 122 -4.21 -2.20 10.73
CA ALA A 122 -3.12 -1.37 10.20
C ALA A 122 -2.15 -2.20 9.34
N ALA A 123 -1.85 -3.41 9.79
CA ALA A 123 -0.98 -4.33 9.08
C ALA A 123 -1.60 -4.81 7.74
N GLU A 124 -2.91 -5.09 7.71
CA GLU A 124 -3.64 -5.44 6.48
C GLU A 124 -3.68 -4.27 5.48
N VAL A 125 -3.95 -3.07 5.99
CA VAL A 125 -3.91 -1.82 5.24
C VAL A 125 -2.54 -1.59 4.60
N TRP A 126 -1.45 -1.84 5.33
CA TRP A 126 -0.09 -1.70 4.82
C TRP A 126 0.28 -2.78 3.82
N ARG A 127 -0.24 -3.98 3.96
CA ARG A 127 -0.08 -5.06 2.98
C ARG A 127 -0.71 -4.71 1.63
N GLU A 128 -1.92 -4.17 1.63
CA GLU A 128 -2.61 -3.73 0.40
C GLU A 128 -1.98 -2.48 -0.22
N ALA A 129 -1.40 -1.59 0.59
CA ALA A 129 -0.82 -0.33 0.14
C ALA A 129 0.62 -0.44 -0.42
N SER A 130 1.23 -1.63 -0.50
CA SER A 130 2.61 -1.84 -1.03
C SER A 130 3.69 -0.98 -0.37
N LEU A 131 3.55 -0.72 0.91
CA LEU A 131 4.59 -0.01 1.63
C LEU A 131 5.66 -1.00 2.08
N SER A 132 6.88 -0.70 1.71
CA SER A 132 8.20 -1.15 2.12
C SER A 132 8.35 -2.53 2.80
N GLU A 133 9.53 -3.11 2.65
CA GLU A 133 10.02 -4.29 3.39
C GLU A 133 9.79 -4.19 4.91
N ASP A 134 9.83 -2.97 5.48
CA ASP A 134 9.56 -2.72 6.89
C ASP A 134 8.13 -3.04 7.32
N SER A 135 7.15 -2.83 6.45
CA SER A 135 5.75 -3.18 6.72
C SER A 135 5.52 -4.69 6.70
N GLN A 136 6.19 -5.40 5.80
CA GLN A 136 6.17 -6.87 5.78
C GLN A 136 6.85 -7.45 7.04
N ARG A 137 7.95 -6.85 7.50
CA ARG A 137 8.61 -7.20 8.76
C ARG A 137 7.68 -7.02 9.95
N ALA A 138 7.00 -5.88 10.05
CA ALA A 138 6.06 -5.60 11.12
C ALA A 138 4.88 -6.60 11.13
N LEU A 139 4.31 -6.91 9.96
CA LEU A 139 3.25 -7.90 9.81
C LEU A 139 3.66 -9.30 10.26
N THR A 140 4.86 -9.74 9.84
CA THR A 140 5.39 -11.05 10.22
C THR A 140 5.57 -11.13 11.74
N LYS A 141 6.07 -10.05 12.37
CA LYS A 141 6.20 -9.96 13.84
C LYS A 141 4.85 -10.01 14.55
N LEU A 142 3.86 -9.24 14.09
CA LEU A 142 2.53 -9.22 14.70
C LEU A 142 1.82 -10.58 14.60
N ARG A 143 1.92 -11.26 13.45
CA ARG A 143 1.35 -12.61 13.27
C ARG A 143 2.05 -13.66 14.14
N ALA A 144 3.37 -13.56 14.29
CA ALA A 144 4.14 -14.46 15.16
C ALA A 144 3.75 -14.37 16.64
N LEU A 145 3.13 -13.24 17.06
CA LEU A 145 2.57 -13.06 18.39
C LEU A 145 1.18 -13.69 18.58
N GLY A 146 0.70 -14.49 17.63
CA GLY A 146 -0.58 -15.18 17.69
C GLY A 146 -1.78 -14.29 17.38
N ILE A 147 -1.55 -13.16 16.72
CA ILE A 147 -2.59 -12.25 16.28
C ILE A 147 -3.15 -12.79 14.97
N GLU A 148 -4.16 -13.66 15.06
CA GLU A 148 -5.02 -13.94 13.93
C GLU A 148 -6.02 -12.79 13.78
N PRO A 149 -6.11 -12.13 12.61
CA PRO A 149 -7.16 -11.18 12.37
C PRO A 149 -8.50 -11.93 12.50
N ARG A 150 -9.29 -11.62 13.50
CA ARG A 150 -10.71 -11.98 13.49
C ARG A 150 -11.32 -11.32 12.26
N GLU A 151 -12.28 -11.98 11.63
CA GLU A 151 -12.99 -11.46 10.46
C GLU A 151 -13.29 -9.96 10.63
N PRO A 152 -13.02 -9.14 9.60
CA PRO A 152 -13.20 -7.70 9.72
C PRO A 152 -14.63 -7.42 10.15
N VAL A 153 -14.78 -6.65 11.22
CA VAL A 153 -16.09 -6.11 11.63
C VAL A 153 -16.62 -5.35 10.42
N ILE A 154 -17.67 -5.92 9.80
CA ILE A 154 -18.37 -5.36 8.64
C ILE A 154 -18.80 -3.94 9.02
N GLY A 155 -18.12 -2.92 8.51
CA GLY A 155 -18.43 -1.51 8.76
C GLY A 155 -17.23 -0.56 8.74
N TYR A 156 -16.01 -1.02 8.95
CA TYR A 156 -14.81 -0.18 8.94
C TYR A 156 -13.68 -0.81 8.13
N ALA A 157 -13.94 -1.10 6.86
CA ALA A 157 -12.84 -1.19 5.93
C ALA A 157 -12.49 0.26 5.54
N PRO A 158 -11.32 0.80 5.95
CA PRO A 158 -10.83 1.99 5.28
C PRO A 158 -10.80 1.61 3.80
N ARG A 159 -11.58 2.31 2.98
CA ARG A 159 -11.48 2.18 1.53
C ARG A 159 -10.12 2.73 1.14
N LEU A 160 -9.09 1.94 1.35
CA LEU A 160 -7.82 2.14 0.66
C LEU A 160 -8.16 1.91 -0.80
N ARG A 161 -8.20 3.02 -1.50
CA ARG A 161 -8.38 3.02 -2.93
C ARG A 161 -7.36 2.07 -3.52
N VAL A 162 -7.85 1.17 -4.36
CA VAL A 162 -7.08 0.39 -5.32
C VAL A 162 -5.79 1.13 -5.65
N ARG A 163 -4.66 0.44 -5.54
CA ARG A 163 -3.35 0.96 -5.99
C ARG A 163 -3.57 1.73 -7.27
N ASP A 164 -3.18 3.01 -7.27
CA ASP A 164 -3.14 3.73 -8.54
C ASP A 164 -2.34 2.88 -9.52
N ALA A 165 -2.95 2.49 -10.64
CA ALA A 165 -2.30 1.60 -11.60
C ALA A 165 -0.93 2.13 -12.07
N ALA A 166 -0.71 3.43 -11.91
CA ALA A 166 0.54 4.11 -12.20
C ALA A 166 1.64 3.86 -11.14
N PHE A 167 1.30 3.43 -9.91
CA PHE A 167 2.27 3.36 -8.81
C PHE A 167 3.41 2.40 -9.09
N GLU A 168 3.11 1.14 -9.38
CA GLU A 168 4.15 0.12 -9.58
C GLU A 168 5.05 0.39 -10.80
N PRO A 169 4.52 0.78 -11.98
CA PRO A 169 5.37 1.18 -13.10
C PRO A 169 6.28 2.38 -12.78
N LEU A 170 5.80 3.37 -12.02
CA LEU A 170 6.59 4.52 -11.61
C LEU A 170 7.70 4.14 -10.63
N ARG A 171 7.41 3.27 -9.66
CA ARG A 171 8.40 2.74 -8.73
C ARG A 171 9.52 2.01 -9.47
N GLN A 172 9.17 1.11 -10.40
CA GLN A 172 10.16 0.41 -11.23
C GLN A 172 11.00 1.34 -12.10
N ALA A 173 10.39 2.39 -12.66
CA ALA A 173 11.10 3.39 -13.45
C ALA A 173 12.07 4.20 -12.60
N LEU A 174 11.69 4.51 -11.36
CA LEU A 174 12.53 5.22 -10.38
C LEU A 174 13.74 4.36 -9.99
N ASP A 175 13.53 3.07 -9.67
CA ASP A 175 14.59 2.12 -9.32
C ASP A 175 15.60 1.95 -10.48
N ARG A 176 15.10 1.92 -11.71
CA ARG A 176 15.93 1.78 -12.94
C ARG A 176 16.49 3.11 -13.45
N ARG A 177 16.13 4.23 -12.84
CA ARG A 177 16.46 5.58 -13.31
C ARG A 177 16.10 5.78 -14.78
N GLN A 178 14.89 5.40 -15.14
CA GLN A 178 14.39 5.44 -16.51
C GLN A 178 13.27 6.47 -16.64
N ALA A 179 13.37 7.36 -17.63
CA ALA A 179 12.30 8.30 -17.95
C ALA A 179 11.03 7.57 -18.38
N VAL A 180 9.88 8.16 -18.09
CA VAL A 180 8.57 7.62 -18.44
C VAL A 180 7.74 8.63 -19.20
N ARG A 181 6.74 8.13 -19.93
CA ARG A 181 5.66 8.92 -20.50
C ARG A 181 4.32 8.40 -20.03
N PHE A 182 3.38 9.33 -19.83
CA PHE A 182 1.99 9.03 -19.46
C PHE A 182 1.06 10.17 -19.88
N GLU A 183 -0.21 9.88 -20.01
CA GLU A 183 -1.24 10.91 -20.17
C GLU A 183 -1.70 11.44 -18.82
N TYR A 184 -1.79 12.75 -18.67
CA TYR A 184 -2.16 13.42 -17.43
C TYR A 184 -3.37 14.32 -17.64
N PHE A 185 -4.44 14.09 -16.89
CA PHE A 185 -5.65 14.88 -16.94
C PHE A 185 -5.63 15.98 -15.87
N LYS A 186 -5.44 17.23 -16.30
CA LYS A 186 -5.49 18.36 -15.38
C LYS A 186 -6.93 18.90 -15.28
N PRO A 187 -7.45 19.15 -14.06
CA PRO A 187 -8.78 19.73 -13.89
C PRO A 187 -8.96 21.03 -14.69
N GLY A 188 -10.08 21.14 -15.40
CA GLY A 188 -10.36 22.27 -16.29
C GLY A 188 -9.83 22.14 -17.73
N GLU A 189 -9.03 21.13 -18.03
CA GLU A 189 -8.66 20.79 -19.42
C GLU A 189 -9.70 19.88 -20.06
N ARG A 190 -9.86 19.96 -21.40
CA ARG A 190 -10.84 19.16 -22.15
C ARG A 190 -10.36 17.76 -22.48
N ALA A 191 -9.03 17.55 -22.48
CA ALA A 191 -8.42 16.28 -22.81
C ALA A 191 -7.11 16.10 -21.99
N PRO A 192 -6.70 14.86 -21.72
CA PRO A 192 -5.42 14.59 -21.10
C PRO A 192 -4.27 15.02 -22.04
N ARG A 193 -3.13 15.34 -21.44
CA ARG A 193 -1.90 15.68 -22.18
C ARG A 193 -0.79 14.71 -21.86
N GLU A 194 -0.02 14.32 -22.87
CA GLU A 194 1.18 13.52 -22.68
C GLU A 194 2.22 14.30 -21.84
N ARG A 195 2.76 13.61 -20.84
CA ARG A 195 3.89 14.05 -20.04
C ARG A 195 5.06 13.09 -20.25
N ARG A 196 6.25 13.64 -20.29
CA ARG A 196 7.51 12.91 -20.32
C ARG A 196 8.34 13.41 -19.17
N VAL A 197 8.65 12.51 -18.26
CA VAL A 197 9.25 12.92 -16.99
C VAL A 197 10.36 11.97 -16.54
N ASN A 198 11.32 12.51 -15.81
CA ASN A 198 12.26 11.74 -15.01
C ASN A 198 11.66 11.62 -13.61
N PRO A 199 11.18 10.44 -13.15
CA PRO A 199 10.65 10.27 -11.81
C PRO A 199 11.74 10.47 -10.77
N LEU A 200 11.49 11.29 -9.75
CA LEU A 200 12.45 11.60 -8.69
C LEU A 200 12.02 11.03 -7.33
N ALA A 201 10.71 11.06 -7.04
CA ALA A 201 10.14 10.48 -5.83
C ALA A 201 8.66 10.14 -6.03
N VAL A 202 8.20 9.08 -5.37
CA VAL A 202 6.77 8.80 -5.18
C VAL A 202 6.49 8.86 -3.70
N VAL A 203 5.56 9.74 -3.29
CA VAL A 203 5.25 10.00 -1.88
C VAL A 203 3.76 9.92 -1.62
N MET A 204 3.39 9.55 -0.39
CA MET A 204 2.03 9.61 0.09
C MET A 204 1.82 10.90 0.89
N HIS A 205 0.81 11.69 0.53
CA HIS A 205 0.41 12.86 1.29
C HIS A 205 -1.12 12.94 1.36
N GLU A 206 -1.68 13.08 2.56
CA GLU A 206 -3.13 13.09 2.82
C GLU A 206 -3.90 11.94 2.16
N GLY A 207 -3.35 10.72 2.22
CA GLY A 207 -3.97 9.52 1.66
C GLY A 207 -3.98 9.46 0.13
N ARG A 208 -3.14 10.24 -0.55
CA ARG A 208 -3.02 10.29 -2.01
C ARG A 208 -1.57 10.16 -2.46
N TRP A 209 -1.37 9.38 -3.51
CA TRP A 209 -0.05 9.23 -4.10
C TRP A 209 0.31 10.39 -5.02
N HIS A 210 1.53 10.90 -4.85
CA HIS A 210 2.10 11.97 -5.65
C HIS A 210 3.42 11.52 -6.27
N LEU A 211 3.60 11.79 -7.54
CA LEU A 211 4.88 11.67 -8.24
C LEU A 211 5.54 13.03 -8.29
N HIS A 212 6.70 13.18 -7.69
CA HIS A 212 7.60 14.29 -7.96
C HIS A 212 8.57 13.90 -9.07
N ALA A 213 8.64 14.70 -10.10
CA ALA A 213 9.42 14.37 -11.29
C ALA A 213 9.92 15.64 -11.99
N TYR A 214 10.98 15.52 -12.77
CA TYR A 214 11.42 16.55 -13.69
C TYR A 214 10.68 16.39 -15.02
N ASP A 215 9.85 17.38 -15.38
CA ASP A 215 9.04 17.37 -16.60
C ASP A 215 9.91 17.83 -17.78
N LEU A 216 10.24 16.89 -18.66
CA LEU A 216 11.11 17.11 -19.83
C LEU A 216 10.48 18.00 -20.92
N VAL A 217 9.17 18.23 -20.86
CA VAL A 217 8.47 19.08 -21.83
C VAL A 217 8.52 20.54 -21.40
N VAL A 218 8.44 20.80 -20.10
CA VAL A 218 8.40 22.15 -19.53
C VAL A 218 9.74 22.59 -18.96
N ASP A 219 10.64 21.62 -18.79
CA ASP A 219 12.01 21.78 -18.26
C ASP A 219 12.05 22.29 -16.81
N GLU A 220 11.12 21.75 -15.96
CA GLU A 220 10.97 22.13 -14.55
C GLU A 220 10.55 20.94 -13.68
N PRO A 221 10.90 20.93 -12.37
CA PRO A 221 10.34 19.98 -11.42
C PRO A 221 8.83 20.20 -11.23
N ARG A 222 8.07 19.10 -11.22
CA ARG A 222 6.62 19.12 -11.01
C ARG A 222 6.16 17.97 -10.15
N THR A 223 5.05 18.20 -9.44
CA THR A 223 4.38 17.16 -8.67
C THR A 223 3.05 16.81 -9.32
N PHE A 224 2.84 15.52 -9.56
CA PHE A 224 1.67 14.96 -10.23
C PHE A 224 0.88 14.09 -9.26
N LEU A 225 -0.43 14.24 -9.22
CA LEU A 225 -1.30 13.33 -8.46
C LEU A 225 -1.52 12.06 -9.28
N LEU A 226 -1.17 10.88 -8.75
CA LEU A 226 -1.21 9.62 -9.51
C LEU A 226 -2.61 9.32 -10.06
N SER A 227 -3.65 9.60 -9.29
CA SER A 227 -5.04 9.36 -9.71
C SER A 227 -5.49 10.19 -10.94
N ARG A 228 -4.68 11.13 -11.40
CA ARG A 228 -4.90 11.91 -12.64
C ARG A 228 -4.11 11.38 -13.82
N ILE A 229 -3.33 10.33 -13.65
CA ILE A 229 -2.68 9.62 -14.74
C ILE A 229 -3.72 8.74 -15.42
N VAL A 230 -3.92 8.97 -16.71
CA VAL A 230 -4.89 8.25 -17.53
C VAL A 230 -4.16 7.17 -18.32
N GLY A 231 -4.70 5.95 -18.30
CA GLY A 231 -4.05 4.82 -18.98
C GLY A 231 -2.78 4.34 -18.27
N GLY A 232 -1.83 3.84 -19.04
CA GLY A 232 -0.60 3.23 -18.53
C GLY A 232 0.58 4.19 -18.50
N VAL A 233 1.51 3.93 -17.58
CA VAL A 233 2.84 4.56 -17.57
C VAL A 233 3.79 3.73 -18.42
N THR A 234 4.41 4.34 -19.42
CA THR A 234 5.29 3.65 -20.36
C THR A 234 6.74 4.13 -20.19
N PRO A 235 7.69 3.25 -19.91
CA PRO A 235 9.12 3.60 -19.90
C PRO A 235 9.59 4.06 -21.27
N ILE A 236 10.48 5.06 -21.30
CA ILE A 236 11.13 5.54 -22.52
C ILE A 236 12.42 4.74 -22.73
N ALA A 237 12.47 3.95 -23.79
CA ALA A 237 13.61 3.08 -24.08
C ALA A 237 14.91 3.88 -24.24
N GLY A 238 16.00 3.37 -23.66
CA GLY A 238 17.34 3.99 -23.76
C GLY A 238 17.50 5.30 -22.97
N SER A 239 16.48 5.76 -22.24
CA SER A 239 16.60 6.92 -21.37
C SER A 239 17.24 6.55 -20.04
N THR A 240 18.09 7.44 -19.51
CA THR A 240 18.62 7.39 -18.15
C THR A 240 18.67 8.79 -17.59
N PHE A 241 18.61 8.93 -16.27
CA PHE A 241 18.78 10.21 -15.57
C PHE A 241 19.62 10.02 -14.30
N ASP A 242 20.14 11.10 -13.76
CA ASP A 242 20.95 11.08 -12.56
C ASP A 242 20.14 10.67 -11.32
N ALA A 243 20.81 10.04 -10.36
CA ALA A 243 20.14 9.64 -9.12
C ALA A 243 19.46 10.84 -8.45
N PRO A 244 18.22 10.67 -7.95
CA PRO A 244 17.56 11.73 -7.22
C PRO A 244 18.40 12.19 -6.01
N PRO A 245 18.35 13.47 -5.65
CA PRO A 245 19.05 13.96 -4.48
C PRO A 245 18.64 13.21 -3.20
N PRO A 246 19.56 12.91 -2.28
CA PRO A 246 19.22 12.30 -1.01
C PRO A 246 18.21 13.17 -0.25
N GLY A 247 17.25 12.54 0.43
CA GLY A 247 16.19 13.22 1.19
C GLY A 247 15.14 13.91 0.33
N ILE A 248 15.06 13.64 -0.98
CA ILE A 248 14.06 14.24 -1.87
C ILE A 248 12.63 13.95 -1.42
N GLN A 249 12.37 12.75 -0.90
CA GLN A 249 11.03 12.35 -0.44
C GLN A 249 10.57 13.24 0.71
N ASP A 250 11.41 13.43 1.73
CA ASP A 250 11.10 14.28 2.89
C ASP A 250 10.88 15.72 2.48
N ARG A 251 11.67 16.22 1.54
CA ARG A 251 11.50 17.56 0.99
C ARG A 251 10.16 17.72 0.27
N VAL A 252 9.80 16.77 -0.59
CA VAL A 252 8.51 16.80 -1.31
C VAL A 252 7.33 16.73 -0.34
N ILE A 253 7.42 15.92 0.71
CA ILE A 253 6.38 15.86 1.75
C ILE A 253 6.27 17.22 2.46
N ALA A 254 7.39 17.85 2.82
CA ALA A 254 7.42 19.17 3.44
C ALA A 254 6.82 20.26 2.52
N ASP A 255 7.17 20.25 1.22
CA ASP A 255 6.64 21.18 0.23
C ASP A 255 5.11 21.03 0.07
N LEU A 256 4.60 19.80 0.05
CA LEU A 256 3.16 19.52 0.00
C LEU A 256 2.45 19.98 1.29
N ALA A 257 3.06 19.77 2.44
CA ALA A 257 2.54 20.25 3.73
C ALA A 257 2.50 21.78 3.78
N GLU A 258 3.55 22.44 3.29
CA GLU A 258 3.57 23.92 3.19
C GLU A 258 2.52 24.45 2.21
N LEU A 259 2.38 23.80 1.05
CA LEU A 259 1.33 24.12 0.08
C LEU A 259 -0.07 24.02 0.71
N ARG A 260 -0.31 22.98 1.50
CA ARG A 260 -1.55 22.80 2.25
C ARG A 260 -1.80 23.97 3.21
N LEU A 261 -0.80 24.37 3.98
CA LEU A 261 -0.95 25.47 4.95
C LEU A 261 -1.22 26.83 4.29
N ARG A 262 -0.75 27.04 3.06
CA ARG A 262 -1.03 28.26 2.27
C ARG A 262 -2.47 28.32 1.77
N ASN A 263 -3.13 27.18 1.60
CA ASN A 263 -4.49 27.09 1.09
C ASN A 263 -5.47 26.91 2.25
N ALA A 264 -6.34 27.87 2.46
CA ALA A 264 -7.39 27.80 3.47
C ALA A 264 -8.76 28.04 2.85
N ALA A 265 -9.78 27.39 3.40
CA ALA A 265 -11.18 27.58 3.03
C ALA A 265 -12.04 27.82 4.26
N ASP A 266 -12.99 28.75 4.15
CA ASP A 266 -14.06 28.96 5.11
C ASP A 266 -15.34 28.34 4.56
N LEU A 267 -15.93 27.45 5.33
CA LEU A 267 -17.09 26.64 4.95
C LEU A 267 -18.22 26.84 5.96
N ALA A 268 -19.40 27.21 5.48
CA ALA A 268 -20.61 27.10 6.29
C ALA A 268 -21.13 25.67 6.19
N VAL A 269 -21.35 25.03 7.33
CA VAL A 269 -21.77 23.64 7.42
C VAL A 269 -23.09 23.55 8.17
N THR A 270 -24.01 22.76 7.62
CA THR A 270 -25.34 22.57 8.24
C THR A 270 -25.20 21.80 9.55
N ALA A 271 -25.75 22.34 10.63
CA ALA A 271 -25.72 21.70 11.95
C ALA A 271 -26.45 20.34 11.92
N GLY A 272 -25.87 19.32 12.58
CA GLY A 272 -26.39 17.95 12.64
C GLY A 272 -26.22 17.13 11.37
N SER A 273 -25.53 17.67 10.34
CA SER A 273 -25.30 16.96 9.08
C SER A 273 -24.09 16.01 9.12
N ASP A 274 -24.00 15.11 8.11
CA ASP A 274 -22.83 14.26 7.90
C ASP A 274 -21.57 15.09 7.63
N ALA A 275 -21.73 16.20 6.91
CA ALA A 275 -20.65 17.15 6.65
C ALA A 275 -20.10 17.75 7.96
N GLU A 276 -20.95 18.13 8.90
CA GLU A 276 -20.49 18.65 10.18
C GLU A 276 -19.64 17.64 10.95
N VAL A 277 -20.08 16.39 11.01
CA VAL A 277 -19.33 15.33 11.71
C VAL A 277 -17.98 15.05 11.06
N ARG A 278 -17.93 14.93 9.72
CA ARG A 278 -16.71 14.55 9.00
C ARG A 278 -15.73 15.68 8.82
N LEU A 279 -16.21 16.84 8.39
CA LEU A 279 -15.35 18.01 8.16
C LEU A 279 -14.96 18.67 9.48
N GLY A 280 -15.86 18.70 10.47
CA GLY A 280 -15.58 19.24 11.79
C GLY A 280 -14.40 18.59 12.50
N ARG A 281 -14.19 17.27 12.32
CA ARG A 281 -13.01 16.55 12.88
C ARG A 281 -11.69 17.01 12.27
N ARG A 282 -11.71 17.58 11.09
CA ARG A 282 -10.54 18.03 10.31
C ARG A 282 -10.39 19.55 10.30
N ALA A 283 -11.35 20.26 10.87
CA ALA A 283 -11.35 21.72 10.94
C ALA A 283 -10.20 22.21 11.83
N ILE A 284 -9.52 23.28 11.38
CA ILE A 284 -8.44 23.93 12.14
C ILE A 284 -8.98 25.05 13.03
N ALA A 285 -10.15 25.56 12.71
CA ALA A 285 -10.91 26.51 13.52
C ALA A 285 -12.40 26.31 13.27
N ARG A 286 -13.21 26.61 14.28
CA ARG A 286 -14.68 26.56 14.23
C ARG A 286 -15.24 27.77 14.95
N ASP A 287 -16.21 28.41 14.32
CA ASP A 287 -17.07 29.42 14.92
C ASP A 287 -18.40 28.74 15.28
N GLU A 288 -18.66 28.57 16.55
CA GLU A 288 -19.84 27.84 17.05
C GLU A 288 -21.14 28.63 16.81
N ASP A 289 -21.09 29.97 16.79
CA ASP A 289 -22.25 30.81 16.61
C ASP A 289 -22.74 30.81 15.15
N SER A 290 -21.81 30.81 14.19
CA SER A 290 -22.13 30.88 12.76
C SER A 290 -22.13 29.52 12.04
N GLY A 291 -21.66 28.46 12.70
CA GLY A 291 -21.45 27.13 12.07
C GLY A 291 -20.38 27.13 10.98
N VAL A 292 -19.50 28.14 10.96
CA VAL A 292 -18.41 28.25 10.00
C VAL A 292 -17.19 27.48 10.50
N ILE A 293 -16.63 26.65 9.64
CA ILE A 293 -15.37 25.95 9.89
C ILE A 293 -14.29 26.41 8.91
N ARG A 294 -13.05 26.45 9.38
CA ARG A 294 -11.87 26.69 8.53
C ARG A 294 -11.09 25.42 8.32
N MET A 295 -10.70 25.16 7.08
CA MET A 295 -9.94 23.98 6.70
C MET A 295 -8.79 24.34 5.77
N HIS A 296 -7.66 23.61 5.90
CA HIS A 296 -6.59 23.62 4.90
C HIS A 296 -6.79 22.51 3.86
N TYR A 297 -6.30 22.75 2.64
CA TYR A 297 -6.32 21.77 1.56
C TYR A 297 -5.07 21.85 0.67
N THR A 298 -4.65 20.72 0.10
CA THR A 298 -3.48 20.66 -0.78
C THR A 298 -3.87 20.94 -2.24
N ASP A 299 -4.98 20.38 -2.72
CA ASP A 299 -5.44 20.49 -4.10
C ASP A 299 -6.90 20.95 -4.15
N ALA A 300 -7.13 22.13 -4.75
CA ALA A 300 -8.45 22.74 -4.83
C ALA A 300 -9.48 21.90 -5.60
N ALA A 301 -9.05 21.20 -6.65
CA ALA A 301 -9.97 20.39 -7.44
C ALA A 301 -10.40 19.12 -6.69
N VAL A 302 -9.45 18.47 -6.01
CA VAL A 302 -9.75 17.31 -5.15
C VAL A 302 -10.66 17.71 -4.00
N PHE A 303 -10.39 18.87 -3.38
CA PHE A 303 -11.21 19.36 -2.27
C PHE A 303 -12.60 19.79 -2.75
N ALA A 304 -12.72 20.39 -3.95
CA ALA A 304 -14.01 20.72 -4.55
C ALA A 304 -14.84 19.45 -4.86
N ASP A 305 -14.22 18.35 -5.30
CA ASP A 305 -14.92 17.07 -5.50
C ASP A 305 -15.45 16.51 -4.17
N GLU A 306 -14.66 16.60 -3.11
CA GLU A 306 -15.07 16.19 -1.76
C GLU A 306 -16.25 17.05 -1.26
N LEU A 307 -16.15 18.36 -1.37
CA LEU A 307 -17.19 19.27 -0.89
C LEU A 307 -18.50 19.13 -1.68
N ALA A 308 -18.42 18.93 -2.99
CA ALA A 308 -19.59 18.71 -3.83
C ALA A 308 -20.37 17.45 -3.45
N ALA A 309 -19.71 16.43 -2.91
CA ALA A 309 -20.35 15.20 -2.47
C ALA A 309 -21.30 15.38 -1.26
N TYR A 310 -21.15 16.46 -0.49
CA TYR A 310 -22.05 16.80 0.62
C TYR A 310 -23.29 17.58 0.15
N GLY A 311 -23.36 17.95 -1.12
CA GLY A 311 -24.52 18.68 -1.68
C GLY A 311 -24.85 19.97 -0.92
N PRO A 312 -26.11 20.14 -0.43
CA PRO A 312 -26.54 21.36 0.23
C PRO A 312 -26.00 21.52 1.67
N GLU A 313 -25.38 20.50 2.24
CA GLU A 313 -24.89 20.53 3.62
C GLU A 313 -23.67 21.43 3.80
N VAL A 314 -22.95 21.74 2.70
CA VAL A 314 -21.74 22.56 2.72
C VAL A 314 -21.83 23.69 1.72
N ARG A 315 -21.52 24.90 2.18
CA ARG A 315 -21.36 26.07 1.32
C ARG A 315 -19.98 26.68 1.51
N VAL A 316 -19.21 26.80 0.44
CA VAL A 316 -17.91 27.48 0.46
C VAL A 316 -18.12 28.99 0.56
N LEU A 317 -17.60 29.62 1.61
CA LEU A 317 -17.62 31.06 1.82
C LEU A 317 -16.40 31.74 1.19
N ALA A 318 -15.24 31.12 1.37
CA ALA A 318 -13.96 31.56 0.80
C ALA A 318 -13.04 30.35 0.59
N PRO A 319 -12.11 30.39 -0.38
CA PRO A 319 -11.96 31.39 -1.42
C PRO A 319 -12.98 31.26 -2.58
N GLU A 320 -13.16 32.32 -3.34
CA GLU A 320 -14.06 32.33 -4.50
C GLU A 320 -13.73 31.29 -5.55
N THR A 321 -12.44 31.03 -5.80
CA THR A 321 -11.97 30.03 -6.75
C THR A 321 -12.41 28.62 -6.38
N LEU A 322 -12.40 28.27 -5.10
CA LEU A 322 -12.89 26.98 -4.61
C LEU A 322 -14.42 26.92 -4.72
N ARG A 323 -15.12 28.00 -4.36
CA ARG A 323 -16.58 28.09 -4.50
C ARG A 323 -17.02 27.85 -5.94
N ALA A 324 -16.41 28.55 -6.89
CA ALA A 324 -16.67 28.37 -8.31
C ALA A 324 -16.39 26.93 -8.78
N ALA A 325 -15.32 26.30 -8.28
CA ALA A 325 -15.01 24.91 -8.60
C ALA A 325 -16.07 23.94 -8.08
N VAL A 326 -16.60 24.12 -6.85
CA VAL A 326 -17.68 23.29 -6.30
C VAL A 326 -18.97 23.50 -7.11
N GLN A 327 -19.34 24.75 -7.40
CA GLN A 327 -20.51 25.05 -8.20
C GLN A 327 -20.47 24.42 -9.60
N ALA A 328 -19.32 24.47 -10.27
CA ALA A 328 -19.14 23.85 -11.58
C ALA A 328 -19.39 22.34 -11.55
N ARG A 329 -18.98 21.65 -10.48
CA ARG A 329 -19.23 20.21 -10.30
C ARG A 329 -20.71 19.92 -10.09
N LEU A 330 -21.35 20.67 -9.22
CA LEU A 330 -22.79 20.52 -8.95
C LEU A 330 -23.63 20.78 -10.19
N HIS A 331 -23.28 21.81 -10.98
CA HIS A 331 -23.95 22.07 -12.27
C HIS A 331 -23.72 20.93 -13.26
N ALA A 332 -22.50 20.40 -13.38
CA ALA A 332 -22.21 19.29 -14.27
C ALA A 332 -23.03 18.03 -13.91
N VAL A 333 -23.19 17.74 -12.62
CA VAL A 333 -24.06 16.66 -12.15
C VAL A 333 -25.52 16.93 -12.51
N ALA A 334 -26.02 18.15 -12.22
CA ALA A 334 -27.41 18.52 -12.54
C ALA A 334 -27.70 18.43 -14.05
N ASP A 335 -26.74 18.88 -14.89
CA ASP A 335 -26.88 18.84 -16.34
C ASP A 335 -26.87 17.40 -16.89
N ALA A 336 -26.01 16.54 -16.32
CA ALA A 336 -25.93 15.12 -16.72
C ALA A 336 -27.19 14.32 -16.36
N HIS A 337 -27.96 14.76 -15.35
CA HIS A 337 -29.19 14.10 -14.89
C HIS A 337 -30.47 14.84 -15.32
N ARG A 338 -30.37 15.84 -16.16
CA ARG A 338 -31.54 16.53 -16.72
C ARG A 338 -32.19 15.61 -17.78
N GLU A 339 -33.45 15.29 -17.59
CA GLU A 339 -34.20 14.52 -18.59
C GLU A 339 -34.18 15.27 -19.93
N PRO A 340 -33.96 14.58 -21.07
CA PRO A 340 -34.10 15.22 -22.37
C PRO A 340 -35.54 15.74 -22.50
N GLU A 341 -35.72 17.01 -22.82
CA GLU A 341 -37.04 17.56 -23.14
C GLU A 341 -37.64 16.74 -24.28
N VAL A 342 -38.62 15.93 -23.95
CA VAL A 342 -39.44 15.24 -24.96
C VAL A 342 -40.23 16.32 -25.69
N SER A 343 -39.69 16.74 -26.82
CA SER A 343 -40.41 17.63 -27.74
C SER A 343 -41.72 16.95 -28.12
N ARG A 344 -42.82 17.49 -27.62
CA ARG A 344 -44.18 17.14 -28.03
C ARG A 344 -44.51 17.73 -29.37
#